data_b28a6b18fe3bbbb3607af259972e134b
#
_entry.id   b28a6b18fe3bbbb3607af259972e134b
#
_cell.length_a   1.000
_cell.length_b   1.000
_cell.length_c   1.000
_cell.angle_alpha   90.00
_cell.angle_beta   90.00
_cell.angle_gamma   90.00
#
_symmetry.space_group_name_H-M   'P 1'
#
loop_
_entity.id
_entity.type
_entity.pdbx_description
1 polymer ?
#
loop_
_entity_poly.entity_id
_entity_poly.type
_entity_poly.pdbx_seq_one_letter_code
_entity_poly.pdbx_strand_id
1 'polypeptide(L)'
;MAGGHLNRFWPISREGMPGHFMDISGTGKSLVRMAYDRCTGVVPAENIIVITLAKFKDIIKEQIPELPEENLLLEPYARRTAPCVAYSTYHLLKRNPHAVAAVTPADLVINDEKLFK
;
A
#
# COMPACT_ATOMS: atom_id res chain seq x y z
N MET A 1 -1.31 1.28 -2.70
CA MET A 1 -1.66 2.59 -2.10
C MET A 1 -2.27 2.34 -0.73
N ALA A 2 -1.66 2.85 0.32
CA ALA A 2 -2.03 2.65 1.73
C ALA A 2 -2.16 4.00 2.47
N GLY A 3 -2.72 5.00 1.80
CA GLY A 3 -2.92 6.35 2.34
C GLY A 3 -4.39 6.75 2.32
N GLY A 4 -4.80 7.63 3.21
CA GLY A 4 -6.15 8.19 3.25
C GLY A 4 -6.95 7.80 4.49
N HIS A 5 -8.04 8.54 4.68
CA HIS A 5 -9.01 8.28 5.74
C HIS A 5 -9.99 7.22 5.25
N LEU A 6 -9.78 5.96 5.65
CA LEU A 6 -10.69 4.87 5.30
C LEU A 6 -11.82 4.80 6.32
N ASN A 7 -12.88 5.55 6.07
CA ASN A 7 -14.12 5.47 6.86
C ASN A 7 -14.93 4.18 6.59
N ARG A 8 -14.52 3.39 5.60
CA ARG A 8 -15.21 2.16 5.19
C ARG A 8 -15.29 1.10 6.30
N PHE A 9 -14.33 1.11 7.20
CA PHE A 9 -14.24 0.14 8.30
C PHE A 9 -14.71 0.71 9.64
N TRP A 10 -15.40 1.86 9.62
CA TRP A 10 -16.05 2.34 10.84
C TRP A 10 -17.13 1.34 11.30
N PRO A 11 -17.25 1.02 12.60
CA PRO A 11 -16.62 1.64 13.76
C PRO A 11 -15.27 1.02 14.19
N ILE A 12 -14.72 0.07 13.43
CA ILE A 12 -13.48 -0.63 13.78
C ILE A 12 -12.27 0.29 13.58
N SER A 13 -12.20 0.97 12.43
CA SER A 13 -11.11 1.90 12.12
C SER A 13 -11.22 3.22 12.89
N ARG A 14 -10.07 3.85 13.15
CA ARG A 14 -9.92 5.16 13.80
C ARG A 14 -8.94 6.00 12.97
N GLU A 15 -8.91 7.33 13.25
CA GLU A 15 -8.03 8.26 12.56
C GLU A 15 -6.54 7.90 12.71
N GLY A 16 -6.15 7.43 13.90
CA GLY A 16 -4.77 6.99 14.19
C GLY A 16 -4.45 5.57 13.71
N MET A 17 -5.47 4.77 13.38
CA MET A 17 -5.33 3.39 12.92
C MET A 17 -6.35 3.09 11.82
N PRO A 18 -6.08 3.49 10.57
CA PRO A 18 -6.93 3.16 9.43
C PRO A 18 -7.04 1.65 9.20
N GLY A 19 -8.19 1.21 8.67
CA GLY A 19 -8.49 -0.20 8.52
C GLY A 19 -7.50 -1.02 7.67
N HIS A 20 -6.79 -0.39 6.74
CA HIS A 20 -5.78 -1.11 5.97
C HIS A 20 -4.54 -1.54 6.79
N PHE A 21 -4.34 -0.99 7.99
CA PHE A 21 -3.30 -1.44 8.93
C PHE A 21 -3.80 -2.47 9.95
N MET A 22 -5.05 -2.86 9.86
CA MET A 22 -5.69 -3.80 10.79
C MET A 22 -5.90 -5.17 10.15
N ASP A 23 -5.87 -6.21 10.98
CA ASP A 23 -6.33 -7.55 10.59
C ASP A 23 -7.87 -7.61 10.66
N ILE A 24 -8.52 -7.23 9.58
CA ILE A 24 -9.99 -7.26 9.47
C ILE A 24 -10.48 -8.65 9.07
N SER A 25 -9.61 -9.43 8.45
CA SER A 25 -9.96 -10.77 7.93
C SER A 25 -9.72 -11.89 8.93
N GLY A 26 -9.12 -11.63 10.10
CA GLY A 26 -8.80 -12.64 11.11
C GLY A 26 -7.70 -13.62 10.67
N THR A 27 -6.82 -13.19 9.76
CA THR A 27 -5.75 -14.02 9.18
C THR A 27 -4.42 -13.89 9.93
N GLY A 28 -4.33 -13.02 10.93
CA GLY A 28 -3.09 -12.64 11.59
C GLY A 28 -2.27 -11.60 10.80
N LYS A 29 -2.79 -11.09 9.67
CA LYS A 29 -2.14 -10.10 8.81
C LYS A 29 -3.04 -8.90 8.56
N SER A 30 -2.46 -7.71 8.56
CA SER A 30 -3.18 -6.51 8.14
C SER A 30 -3.48 -6.54 6.64
N LEU A 31 -4.47 -5.75 6.20
CA LEU A 31 -4.82 -5.68 4.77
C LEU A 31 -3.66 -5.17 3.92
N VAL A 32 -2.86 -4.22 4.42
CA VAL A 32 -1.67 -3.73 3.70
C VAL A 32 -0.60 -4.82 3.57
N ARG A 33 -0.40 -5.64 4.62
CA ARG A 33 0.51 -6.78 4.57
C ARG A 33 0.04 -7.82 3.54
N MET A 34 -1.25 -8.16 3.56
CA MET A 34 -1.83 -9.09 2.56
C MET A 34 -1.69 -8.55 1.14
N ALA A 35 -1.91 -7.25 0.93
CA ALA A 35 -1.73 -6.63 -0.38
C ALA A 35 -0.26 -6.70 -0.85
N TYR A 36 0.70 -6.46 0.04
CA TYR A 36 2.12 -6.58 -0.25
C TYR A 36 2.51 -8.02 -0.61
N ASP A 37 2.14 -9.00 0.23
CA ASP A 37 2.41 -10.43 -0.01
C ASP A 37 1.84 -10.91 -1.35
N ARG A 38 0.67 -10.40 -1.73
CA ARG A 38 0.06 -10.68 -3.03
C ARG A 38 0.87 -10.12 -4.19
N CYS A 39 1.37 -8.89 -4.06
CA CYS A 39 2.22 -8.26 -5.07
C CYS A 39 3.56 -8.99 -5.23
N THR A 40 4.18 -9.48 -4.15
CA THR A 40 5.44 -10.27 -4.23
C THR A 40 5.25 -11.59 -4.96
N GLY A 41 4.03 -12.08 -5.07
CA GLY A 41 3.71 -13.23 -5.90
C GLY A 41 3.67 -12.97 -7.42
N VAL A 42 3.74 -11.70 -7.83
CA VAL A 42 3.67 -11.27 -9.24
C VAL A 42 4.95 -10.58 -9.69
N VAL A 43 5.54 -9.74 -8.85
CA VAL A 43 6.76 -8.98 -9.15
C VAL A 43 7.77 -9.08 -8.02
N PRO A 44 9.08 -8.95 -8.29
CA PRO A 44 10.10 -8.87 -7.26
C PRO A 44 9.85 -7.73 -6.25
N ALA A 45 10.24 -7.94 -5.00
CA ALA A 45 9.99 -6.97 -3.91
C ALA A 45 10.58 -5.58 -4.17
N GLU A 46 11.73 -5.52 -4.84
CA GLU A 46 12.39 -4.28 -5.25
C GLU A 46 11.57 -3.45 -6.25
N ASN A 47 10.60 -4.06 -6.92
CA ASN A 47 9.69 -3.39 -7.85
C ASN A 47 8.34 -3.01 -7.22
N ILE A 48 8.16 -3.27 -5.93
CA ILE A 48 6.94 -2.89 -5.21
C ILE A 48 7.15 -1.54 -4.52
N ILE A 49 6.29 -0.58 -4.82
CA ILE A 49 6.25 0.72 -4.17
C ILE A 49 5.03 0.81 -3.27
N VAL A 50 5.23 1.14 -2.01
CA VAL A 50 4.16 1.45 -1.07
C VAL A 50 4.06 2.96 -0.91
N ILE A 51 2.84 3.49 -1.05
CA ILE A 51 2.58 4.92 -0.85
C ILE A 51 1.62 5.07 0.32
N THR A 52 2.00 5.89 1.27
CA THR A 52 1.19 6.18 2.47
C THR A 52 1.38 7.62 2.92
N LEU A 53 0.60 8.06 3.91
CA LEU A 53 0.84 9.34 4.55
C LEU A 53 2.08 9.30 5.44
N ALA A 54 2.81 10.40 5.51
CA ALA A 54 4.03 10.51 6.32
C ALA A 54 3.84 10.06 7.78
N LYS A 55 2.68 10.35 8.38
CA LYS A 55 2.34 9.95 9.75
C LYS A 55 2.22 8.43 9.95
N PHE A 56 2.12 7.63 8.90
CA PHE A 56 2.02 6.17 8.96
C PHE A 56 3.30 5.45 8.57
N LYS A 57 4.41 6.17 8.41
CA LYS A 57 5.72 5.62 8.04
C LYS A 57 6.13 4.45 8.94
N ASP A 58 6.03 4.65 10.25
CA ASP A 58 6.50 3.67 11.24
C ASP A 58 5.64 2.40 11.23
N ILE A 59 4.32 2.54 11.05
CA ILE A 59 3.41 1.39 10.95
C ILE A 59 3.74 0.56 9.70
N ILE A 60 4.04 1.20 8.56
CA ILE A 60 4.47 0.46 7.36
C ILE A 60 5.78 -0.27 7.61
N LYS A 61 6.78 0.38 8.22
CA LYS A 61 8.07 -0.26 8.52
C LYS A 61 7.92 -1.45 9.49
N GLU A 62 7.00 -1.37 10.43
CA GLU A 62 6.68 -2.48 11.33
C GLU A 62 6.01 -3.65 10.61
N GLN A 63 5.04 -3.35 9.76
CA GLN A 63 4.23 -4.38 9.09
C GLN A 63 4.87 -4.96 7.83
N ILE A 64 5.77 -4.23 7.18
CA ILE A 64 6.50 -4.64 5.97
C ILE A 64 7.99 -4.29 6.16
N PRO A 65 8.70 -4.95 7.08
CA PRO A 65 10.09 -4.61 7.38
C PRO A 65 11.06 -4.87 6.22
N GLU A 66 10.70 -5.75 5.31
CA GLU A 66 11.46 -6.07 4.11
C GLU A 66 11.31 -5.06 2.96
N LEU A 67 10.40 -4.08 3.07
CA LEU A 67 10.22 -3.05 2.05
C LEU A 67 11.46 -2.13 1.99
N PRO A 68 12.13 -1.99 0.83
CA PRO A 68 13.23 -1.04 0.67
C PRO A 68 12.79 0.39 1.00
N GLU A 69 13.63 1.16 1.69
CA GLU A 69 13.25 2.52 2.13
C GLU A 69 12.95 3.46 0.96
N GLU A 70 13.68 3.32 -0.14
CA GLU A 70 13.45 4.06 -1.38
C GLU A 70 12.13 3.71 -2.08
N ASN A 71 11.50 2.59 -1.70
CA ASN A 71 10.20 2.15 -2.21
C ASN A 71 9.03 2.57 -1.33
N LEU A 72 9.30 3.21 -0.19
CA LEU A 72 8.27 3.80 0.66
C LEU A 72 8.09 5.29 0.32
N LEU A 73 7.05 5.60 -0.42
CA LEU A 73 6.72 6.98 -0.78
C LEU A 73 5.76 7.58 0.25
N LEU A 74 6.10 8.75 0.75
CA LEU A 74 5.36 9.43 1.80
C LEU A 74 4.65 10.67 1.25
N GLU A 75 3.33 10.68 1.34
CA GLU A 75 2.53 11.86 1.05
C GLU A 75 2.47 12.76 2.29
N PRO A 76 2.73 14.07 2.17
CA PRO A 76 2.60 14.98 3.29
C PRO A 76 1.14 15.19 3.70
N TYR A 77 0.21 15.10 2.74
CA TYR A 77 -1.22 15.30 2.94
C TYR A 77 -2.04 14.31 2.11
N ALA A 78 -3.18 13.89 2.64
CA ALA A 78 -4.14 13.05 1.93
C ALA A 78 -4.84 13.85 0.81
N ARG A 79 -4.53 13.58 -0.44
CA ARG A 79 -5.09 14.24 -1.63
C ARG A 79 -5.89 13.28 -2.53
N ARG A 80 -6.28 12.11 -2.01
CA ARG A 80 -6.98 11.04 -2.72
C ARG A 80 -6.11 10.36 -3.79
N THR A 81 -6.75 9.61 -4.69
CA THR A 81 -6.08 8.67 -5.59
C THR A 81 -5.23 9.35 -6.67
N ALA A 82 -5.75 10.37 -7.37
CA ALA A 82 -5.07 10.93 -8.53
C ALA A 82 -3.70 11.56 -8.20
N PRO A 83 -3.54 12.41 -7.18
CA PRO A 83 -2.21 12.91 -6.79
C PRO A 83 -1.27 11.81 -6.30
N CYS A 84 -1.78 10.80 -5.60
CA CYS A 84 -1.00 9.64 -5.16
C CYS A 84 -0.43 8.87 -6.37
N VAL A 85 -1.25 8.60 -7.39
CA VAL A 85 -0.83 7.95 -8.63
C VAL A 85 0.18 8.82 -9.39
N ALA A 86 -0.09 10.12 -9.53
CA ALA A 86 0.83 11.04 -10.20
C ALA A 86 2.21 11.06 -9.50
N TYR A 87 2.23 11.15 -8.18
CA TYR A 87 3.47 11.15 -7.39
C TYR A 87 4.29 9.87 -7.63
N SER A 88 3.65 8.69 -7.57
CA SER A 88 4.32 7.43 -7.87
C SER A 88 4.78 7.31 -9.30
N THR A 89 3.99 7.80 -10.27
CA THR A 89 4.34 7.78 -11.69
C THR A 89 5.60 8.62 -11.94
N TYR A 90 5.68 9.84 -11.40
CA TYR A 90 6.89 10.66 -11.52
C TYR A 90 8.11 10.02 -10.87
N HIS A 91 7.93 9.36 -9.74
CA HIS A 91 9.01 8.62 -9.09
C HIS A 91 9.50 7.46 -9.95
N LEU A 92 8.60 6.69 -10.56
CA LEU A 92 8.92 5.59 -11.48
C LEU A 92 9.59 6.08 -12.76
N LEU A 93 9.11 7.15 -13.37
CA LEU A 93 9.69 7.72 -14.59
C LEU A 93 11.16 8.12 -14.42
N LYS A 94 11.55 8.58 -13.24
CA LYS A 94 12.96 8.86 -12.93
C LYS A 94 13.84 7.62 -12.88
N ARG A 95 13.26 6.46 -12.49
CA ARG A 95 13.99 5.19 -12.42
C ARG A 95 14.01 4.47 -13.76
N ASN A 96 12.87 4.43 -14.43
CA ASN A 96 12.71 3.78 -15.72
C ASN A 96 11.57 4.44 -16.51
N PRO A 97 11.87 5.20 -17.59
CA PRO A 97 10.86 5.87 -18.39
C PRO A 97 9.94 4.91 -19.16
N HIS A 98 10.32 3.64 -19.27
CA HIS A 98 9.51 2.60 -19.96
C HIS A 98 8.79 1.67 -18.96
N ALA A 99 8.78 1.99 -17.67
CA ALA A 99 8.11 1.15 -16.67
C ALA A 99 6.59 1.12 -16.90
N VAL A 100 6.02 -0.08 -16.80
CA VAL A 100 4.57 -0.28 -16.70
C VAL A 100 4.23 -0.49 -15.24
N ALA A 101 3.27 0.27 -14.72
CA ALA A 101 2.88 0.21 -13.32
C ALA A 101 1.45 -0.29 -13.15
N ALA A 102 1.25 -1.31 -12.32
CA ALA A 102 -0.05 -1.67 -11.79
C ALA A 102 -0.29 -0.97 -10.46
N VAL A 103 -1.41 -0.29 -10.33
CA VAL A 103 -1.79 0.45 -9.12
C VAL A 103 -2.93 -0.27 -8.42
N THR A 104 -2.70 -0.72 -7.19
CA THR A 104 -3.71 -1.43 -6.40
C THR A 104 -3.94 -0.73 -5.06
N PRO A 105 -5.18 -0.64 -4.56
CA PRO A 105 -5.44 -0.21 -3.20
C PRO A 105 -5.04 -1.30 -2.20
N ALA A 106 -4.70 -0.89 -0.96
CA ALA A 106 -4.28 -1.80 0.10
C ALA A 106 -5.44 -2.33 0.96
N ASP A 107 -6.68 -1.94 0.66
CA ASP A 107 -7.88 -2.29 1.42
C ASP A 107 -8.78 -3.33 0.72
N LEU A 108 -8.22 -4.06 -0.23
CA LEU A 108 -8.91 -5.13 -0.93
C LEU A 108 -8.60 -6.51 -0.33
N VAL A 109 -9.64 -7.28 -0.09
CA VAL A 109 -9.56 -8.70 0.17
C VAL A 109 -9.83 -9.45 -1.14
N ILE A 110 -8.91 -10.33 -1.54
CA ILE A 110 -9.02 -11.16 -2.74
C ILE A 110 -9.06 -12.61 -2.25
N ASN A 111 -10.17 -13.29 -2.48
CA ASN A 111 -10.38 -14.65 -2.00
C ASN A 111 -9.63 -15.70 -2.84
N ASP A 112 -9.43 -15.43 -4.13
CA ASP A 112 -8.69 -16.30 -5.02
C ASP A 112 -7.42 -15.59 -5.51
N GLU A 113 -6.33 -15.79 -4.77
CA GLU A 113 -5.03 -15.20 -5.13
C GLU A 113 -4.40 -15.84 -6.37
N LYS A 114 -4.85 -17.05 -6.78
CA LYS A 114 -4.34 -17.68 -7.99
C LYS A 114 -4.85 -16.99 -9.24
N LEU A 115 -6.07 -16.47 -9.21
CA LEU A 115 -6.63 -15.68 -10.31
C LEU A 115 -6.08 -14.26 -10.38
N PHE A 116 -5.45 -13.78 -9.30
CA PHE A 116 -4.82 -12.46 -9.28
C PHE A 116 -3.50 -12.44 -10.03
N LYS A 117 -2.78 -13.54 -10.07
CA LYS A 117 -1.47 -13.70 -10.72
C LYS A 117 -1.64 -13.94 -12.22
#